data_1c17be683d37e40b72c643ceef2b281b
#
_entry.id   1c17be683d37e40b72c643ceef2b281b
#
_cell.length_a   1.000
_cell.length_b   1.000
_cell.length_c   1.000
_cell.angle_alpha   90.00
_cell.angle_beta   90.00
_cell.angle_gamma   90.00
#
_symmetry.space_group_name_H-M   'P 1'
#
loop_
_entity.id
_entity.type
_entity.pdbx_description
1 polymer ?
#
loop_
_entity_poly.entity_id
_entity_poly.type
_entity_poly.pdbx_seq_one_letter_code
_entity_poly.pdbx_strand_id
1 'polypeptide(L)'
;MLASACSVEPEPPAEGEAPRAEGPSAYAGLRSVDPPAAAGAFAPSLTVAAGRLVASWLETTDVDGAPGHRLLVSTLDDAGWSSPAVVTARDDFFANWADFPAVIEAGDGSLLAHWLGKTGEETYAYSIFVARSTDGGATWTTLGPLHDDTTPTEHGFVSWIVEEDGARAFWLDGREMVDGGAMTLRTARVGAKIGAAEVLDERVCECCGTGAASVASGPLVVYRDRSEDEIRDVSVVRFDEGWTRPAAVAVDGWKIPGCPVNGPRVAARGERLAVAWFTAAGEEPRVKMAFSIDGGAGFEPPIVLDRNAPFGRTDVVLDEDGAAWVVWLAQSGERAAVRLQRVPIEGAPAEPLLVGETAGGRTSGFPRLARIGARLFIAWVEIDGNGPSRVRVSELAAS
;
A
#
# COMPACT_ATOMS: atom_id res chain seq x y z
N MET A 1 75.28 -9.40 3.60
CA MET A 1 74.41 -8.26 3.63
C MET A 1 73.09 -8.76 4.14
N LEU A 2 72.77 -8.49 5.40
CA LEU A 2 71.56 -8.91 6.10
C LEU A 2 70.45 -7.91 5.79
N ALA A 3 69.33 -8.39 5.23
CA ALA A 3 68.12 -7.59 5.06
C ALA A 3 67.28 -7.74 6.33
N SER A 4 67.07 -6.61 6.99
CA SER A 4 66.20 -6.46 8.18
C SER A 4 64.74 -6.50 7.74
N ALA A 5 63.96 -7.44 8.22
CA ALA A 5 62.48 -7.49 8.08
C ALA A 5 61.86 -6.64 9.19
N CYS A 6 61.21 -5.54 8.82
CA CYS A 6 60.29 -4.82 9.72
C CYS A 6 59.02 -5.61 9.88
N SER A 7 58.78 -6.14 11.09
CA SER A 7 57.48 -6.63 11.53
C SER A 7 56.58 -5.46 11.91
N VAL A 8 55.48 -5.30 11.20
CA VAL A 8 54.38 -4.39 11.58
C VAL A 8 53.45 -5.20 12.47
N GLU A 9 53.36 -4.78 13.73
CA GLU A 9 52.31 -5.29 14.64
C GLU A 9 50.95 -4.77 14.20
N PRO A 10 49.87 -5.60 14.23
CA PRO A 10 48.53 -5.14 13.93
C PRO A 10 48.02 -4.25 15.04
N GLU A 11 47.45 -3.10 14.68
CA GLU A 11 46.68 -2.24 15.57
C GLU A 11 45.50 -2.98 16.18
N PRO A 12 45.19 -2.74 17.48
CA PRO A 12 44.00 -3.33 18.09
C PRO A 12 42.74 -2.76 17.45
N PRO A 13 41.65 -3.56 17.36
CA PRO A 13 40.38 -3.10 16.79
C PRO A 13 39.85 -1.93 17.64
N ALA A 14 39.33 -0.90 16.95
CA ALA A 14 38.68 0.23 17.56
C ALA A 14 37.55 -0.27 18.50
N GLU A 15 37.55 0.27 19.72
CA GLU A 15 36.50 0.00 20.72
C GLU A 15 35.13 0.30 20.10
N GLY A 16 34.25 -0.73 20.08
CA GLY A 16 32.89 -0.61 19.58
C GLY A 16 32.14 0.48 20.33
N GLU A 17 31.56 1.40 19.59
CA GLU A 17 30.66 2.41 20.10
C GLU A 17 29.52 1.69 20.88
N ALA A 18 29.43 1.97 22.18
CA ALA A 18 28.39 1.42 23.03
C ALA A 18 27.02 1.78 22.45
N PRO A 19 26.03 0.88 22.50
CA PRO A 19 24.70 1.18 22.02
C PRO A 19 24.18 2.43 22.73
N ARG A 20 23.82 3.46 21.96
CA ARG A 20 23.16 4.67 22.47
C ARG A 20 21.91 4.21 23.22
N ALA A 21 21.82 4.58 24.50
CA ALA A 21 20.62 4.38 25.29
C ALA A 21 19.44 5.01 24.53
N GLU A 22 18.45 4.20 24.19
CA GLU A 22 17.19 4.69 23.66
C GLU A 22 16.58 5.62 24.71
N GLY A 23 16.43 6.91 24.35
CA GLY A 23 15.65 7.85 25.14
C GLY A 23 14.19 7.35 25.23
N PRO A 24 13.39 7.81 26.21
CA PRO A 24 12.01 7.37 26.34
C PRO A 24 11.28 7.61 25.02
N SER A 25 10.77 6.51 24.43
CA SER A 25 9.95 6.56 23.23
C SER A 25 8.79 7.54 23.47
N ALA A 26 8.63 8.52 22.57
CA ALA A 26 7.50 9.46 22.62
C ALA A 26 6.14 8.75 22.35
N TYR A 27 6.15 7.44 22.15
CA TYR A 27 4.98 6.61 21.85
C TYR A 27 4.69 5.65 23.01
N ALA A 28 3.48 5.71 23.55
CA ALA A 28 2.97 4.68 24.46
C ALA A 28 2.93 3.36 23.69
N GLY A 29 3.52 2.31 24.23
CA GLY A 29 3.93 1.07 23.61
C GLY A 29 3.04 0.47 22.52
N LEU A 30 3.67 -0.03 21.49
CA LEU A 30 3.07 -0.92 20.49
C LEU A 30 2.57 -2.19 21.17
N ARG A 31 1.34 -2.60 20.85
CA ARG A 31 0.71 -3.84 21.29
C ARG A 31 0.42 -4.73 20.08
N SER A 32 0.85 -5.98 20.11
CA SER A 32 0.44 -6.96 19.10
C SER A 32 -1.05 -7.26 19.23
N VAL A 33 -1.76 -7.20 18.08
CA VAL A 33 -3.17 -7.55 17.93
C VAL A 33 -3.34 -8.37 16.65
N ASP A 34 -2.52 -9.41 16.49
CA ASP A 34 -2.47 -10.20 15.27
C ASP A 34 -3.82 -10.83 14.93
N PRO A 35 -4.22 -10.83 13.66
CA PRO A 35 -5.44 -11.49 13.21
C PRO A 35 -5.29 -13.01 13.27
N PRO A 36 -6.40 -13.77 13.26
CA PRO A 36 -6.39 -15.24 13.28
C PRO A 36 -5.97 -15.83 11.92
N ALA A 37 -4.88 -15.32 11.34
CA ALA A 37 -4.31 -15.75 10.07
C ALA A 37 -3.40 -16.98 10.28
N ALA A 38 -3.48 -17.95 9.37
CA ALA A 38 -2.64 -19.13 9.43
C ALA A 38 -1.17 -18.82 9.09
N ALA A 39 -0.26 -19.70 9.49
CA ALA A 39 1.12 -19.65 9.01
C ALA A 39 1.14 -19.81 7.47
N GLY A 40 1.92 -18.99 6.78
CA GLY A 40 1.90 -18.88 5.33
C GLY A 40 0.96 -17.81 4.79
N ALA A 41 0.17 -17.12 5.64
CA ALA A 41 -0.65 -15.99 5.25
C ALA A 41 0.19 -14.79 4.76
N PHE A 42 -0.32 -14.05 3.78
CA PHE A 42 0.37 -12.91 3.16
C PHE A 42 -0.62 -11.89 2.58
N ALA A 43 -0.10 -10.82 1.97
CA ALA A 43 -0.88 -9.76 1.34
C ALA A 43 -1.96 -9.14 2.26
N PRO A 44 -1.60 -8.65 3.46
CA PRO A 44 -2.58 -8.03 4.34
C PRO A 44 -3.08 -6.71 3.79
N SER A 45 -4.37 -6.46 3.99
CA SER A 45 -4.99 -5.15 3.81
C SER A 45 -5.74 -4.77 5.08
N LEU A 46 -5.73 -3.49 5.42
CA LEU A 46 -6.50 -2.93 6.53
C LEU A 46 -7.47 -1.88 6.01
N THR A 47 -8.68 -1.89 6.55
CA THR A 47 -9.68 -0.85 6.35
C THR A 47 -10.50 -0.65 7.62
N VAL A 48 -11.36 0.34 7.64
CA VAL A 48 -12.28 0.61 8.75
C VAL A 48 -13.70 0.50 8.23
N ALA A 49 -14.52 -0.32 8.89
CA ALA A 49 -15.92 -0.52 8.58
C ALA A 49 -16.76 -0.39 9.87
N ALA A 50 -17.77 0.46 9.84
CA ALA A 50 -18.65 0.73 11.01
C ALA A 50 -17.86 0.98 12.31
N GLY A 51 -16.73 1.70 12.22
CA GLY A 51 -15.85 1.99 13.36
C GLY A 51 -15.03 0.81 13.88
N ARG A 52 -15.00 -0.31 13.18
CA ARG A 52 -14.19 -1.51 13.51
C ARG A 52 -13.06 -1.66 12.50
N LEU A 53 -11.94 -2.23 12.95
CA LEU A 53 -10.87 -2.62 12.05
C LEU A 53 -11.28 -3.86 11.26
N VAL A 54 -11.11 -3.81 9.96
CA VAL A 54 -11.27 -4.94 9.05
C VAL A 54 -9.90 -5.29 8.48
N ALA A 55 -9.48 -6.53 8.69
CA ALA A 55 -8.29 -7.09 8.06
C ALA A 55 -8.69 -8.13 7.04
N SER A 56 -8.05 -8.10 5.88
CA SER A 56 -8.14 -9.16 4.88
C SER A 56 -6.75 -9.65 4.49
N TRP A 57 -6.63 -10.92 4.11
CA TRP A 57 -5.36 -11.54 3.73
C TRP A 57 -5.58 -12.75 2.82
N LEU A 58 -4.52 -13.20 2.19
CA LEU A 58 -4.49 -14.43 1.42
C LEU A 58 -3.87 -15.58 2.21
N GLU A 59 -4.42 -16.76 2.00
CA GLU A 59 -3.85 -18.04 2.43
C GLU A 59 -3.85 -19.02 1.26
N THR A 60 -2.87 -19.92 1.24
CA THR A 60 -2.90 -21.08 0.34
C THR A 60 -3.98 -22.06 0.78
N THR A 61 -4.63 -22.70 -0.16
CA THR A 61 -5.65 -23.70 0.08
C THR A 61 -5.70 -24.73 -1.04
N ASP A 62 -6.37 -25.83 -0.81
CA ASP A 62 -6.78 -26.74 -1.87
C ASP A 62 -8.16 -26.31 -2.39
N VAL A 63 -8.32 -26.27 -3.70
CA VAL A 63 -9.58 -25.98 -4.39
C VAL A 63 -9.86 -27.14 -5.34
N ASP A 64 -10.79 -28.00 -4.98
CA ASP A 64 -11.20 -29.19 -5.76
C ASP A 64 -10.03 -30.11 -6.17
N GLY A 65 -9.01 -30.24 -5.31
CA GLY A 65 -7.82 -31.05 -5.54
C GLY A 65 -6.67 -30.31 -6.26
N ALA A 66 -6.80 -29.02 -6.52
CA ALA A 66 -5.76 -28.17 -7.10
C ALA A 66 -5.22 -27.16 -6.08
N PRO A 67 -3.91 -26.83 -6.13
CA PRO A 67 -3.36 -25.74 -5.33
C PRO A 67 -3.98 -24.40 -5.72
N GLY A 68 -4.48 -23.67 -4.73
CA GLY A 68 -5.11 -22.38 -4.93
C GLY A 68 -4.92 -21.44 -3.74
N HIS A 69 -5.66 -20.34 -3.75
CA HIS A 69 -5.66 -19.37 -2.65
C HIS A 69 -7.10 -19.06 -2.23
N ARG A 70 -7.21 -18.61 -0.98
CA ARG A 70 -8.46 -18.04 -0.45
C ARG A 70 -8.21 -16.65 0.09
N LEU A 71 -9.14 -15.74 -0.20
CA LEU A 71 -9.22 -14.42 0.41
C LEU A 71 -10.08 -14.54 1.67
N LEU A 72 -9.51 -14.13 2.79
CA LEU A 72 -10.13 -14.15 4.10
C LEU A 72 -10.33 -12.74 4.61
N VAL A 73 -11.36 -12.54 5.43
CA VAL A 73 -11.67 -11.30 6.12
C VAL A 73 -12.03 -11.58 7.57
N SER A 74 -11.58 -10.71 8.48
CA SER A 74 -11.93 -10.71 9.90
C SER A 74 -12.04 -9.28 10.40
N THR A 75 -12.86 -9.06 11.42
CA THR A 75 -13.06 -7.76 12.06
C THR A 75 -12.58 -7.80 13.50
N LEU A 76 -11.92 -6.72 13.93
CA LEU A 76 -11.49 -6.51 15.31
C LEU A 76 -12.43 -5.50 15.98
N ASP A 77 -13.01 -5.90 17.09
CA ASP A 77 -13.75 -5.07 18.02
C ASP A 77 -13.20 -5.20 19.45
N ASP A 78 -13.92 -4.70 20.44
CA ASP A 78 -13.50 -4.76 21.84
C ASP A 78 -13.48 -6.20 22.42
N ALA A 79 -14.20 -7.14 21.81
CA ALA A 79 -14.19 -8.55 22.19
C ALA A 79 -13.03 -9.35 21.54
N GLY A 80 -12.33 -8.75 20.58
CA GLY A 80 -11.24 -9.35 19.83
C GLY A 80 -11.59 -9.58 18.36
N TRP A 81 -10.80 -10.39 17.68
CA TRP A 81 -11.03 -10.74 16.27
C TRP A 81 -12.21 -11.71 16.11
N SER A 82 -13.06 -11.44 15.12
CA SER A 82 -14.06 -12.40 14.67
C SER A 82 -13.39 -13.65 14.06
N SER A 83 -14.12 -14.77 13.98
CA SER A 83 -13.67 -15.88 13.14
C SER A 83 -13.53 -15.43 11.69
N PRO A 84 -12.46 -15.84 10.98
CA PRO A 84 -12.28 -15.45 9.58
C PRO A 84 -13.42 -15.98 8.70
N ALA A 85 -13.96 -15.11 7.84
CA ALA A 85 -14.89 -15.50 6.79
C ALA A 85 -14.16 -15.59 5.45
N VAL A 86 -14.55 -16.57 4.62
CA VAL A 86 -13.99 -16.73 3.28
C VAL A 86 -14.78 -15.84 2.31
N VAL A 87 -14.09 -14.90 1.69
CA VAL A 87 -14.66 -14.08 0.60
C VAL A 87 -14.77 -14.90 -0.67
N THR A 88 -13.69 -15.56 -1.06
CA THR A 88 -13.61 -16.46 -2.23
C THR A 88 -12.42 -17.41 -2.08
N ALA A 89 -12.49 -18.57 -2.70
CA ALA A 89 -11.39 -19.53 -2.82
C ALA A 89 -11.31 -20.00 -4.28
N ARG A 90 -10.10 -19.95 -4.88
CA ARG A 90 -9.92 -20.18 -6.31
C ARG A 90 -8.53 -20.73 -6.60
N ASP A 91 -8.41 -21.53 -7.65
CA ASP A 91 -7.16 -22.06 -8.21
C ASP A 91 -6.52 -21.11 -9.24
N ASP A 92 -7.29 -20.15 -9.76
CA ASP A 92 -6.84 -19.15 -10.73
C ASP A 92 -6.45 -17.79 -10.09
N PHE A 93 -6.25 -17.71 -8.79
CA PHE A 93 -5.76 -16.48 -8.16
C PHE A 93 -4.42 -16.04 -8.76
N PHE A 94 -4.33 -14.75 -9.13
CA PHE A 94 -3.05 -14.10 -9.34
C PHE A 94 -2.54 -13.56 -8.01
N ALA A 95 -1.94 -14.45 -7.21
CA ALA A 95 -1.41 -14.09 -5.90
C ALA A 95 -0.05 -13.40 -6.05
N ASN A 96 0.00 -12.10 -5.70
CA ASN A 96 1.15 -11.24 -5.91
C ASN A 96 1.55 -10.52 -4.61
N TRP A 97 2.82 -10.17 -4.49
CA TRP A 97 3.37 -9.46 -3.34
C TRP A 97 3.13 -7.94 -3.39
N ALA A 98 2.83 -7.38 -4.56
CA ALA A 98 2.71 -5.95 -4.81
C ALA A 98 1.30 -5.51 -5.19
N ASP A 99 0.55 -6.37 -5.85
CA ASP A 99 -0.84 -6.16 -6.25
C ASP A 99 -1.70 -7.20 -5.52
N PHE A 100 -2.50 -6.77 -4.58
CA PHE A 100 -3.16 -7.65 -3.64
C PHE A 100 -4.60 -7.22 -3.37
N PRO A 101 -5.43 -8.20 -2.97
CA PRO A 101 -6.83 -7.98 -2.70
C PRO A 101 -7.06 -7.06 -1.50
N ALA A 102 -8.25 -6.45 -1.45
CA ALA A 102 -8.72 -5.72 -0.28
C ALA A 102 -10.22 -5.90 -0.08
N VAL A 103 -10.66 -5.66 1.16
CA VAL A 103 -12.06 -5.58 1.55
C VAL A 103 -12.29 -4.18 2.10
N ILE A 104 -13.33 -3.50 1.62
CA ILE A 104 -13.73 -2.16 2.11
C ILE A 104 -15.22 -2.15 2.48
N GLU A 105 -15.62 -1.19 3.32
CA GLU A 105 -17.03 -0.84 3.50
C GLU A 105 -17.42 0.23 2.46
N ALA A 106 -18.52 0.00 1.77
CA ALA A 106 -19.14 0.97 0.88
C ALA A 106 -20.09 1.89 1.66
N GLY A 107 -20.47 3.06 1.10
CA GLY A 107 -21.29 4.02 1.78
C GLY A 107 -22.71 3.55 2.10
N ASP A 108 -23.21 2.54 1.39
CA ASP A 108 -24.48 1.88 1.67
C ASP A 108 -24.38 0.80 2.79
N GLY A 109 -23.22 0.69 3.45
CA GLY A 109 -22.95 -0.26 4.53
C GLY A 109 -22.66 -1.68 4.07
N SER A 110 -22.65 -1.95 2.76
CA SER A 110 -22.20 -3.24 2.24
C SER A 110 -20.68 -3.34 2.27
N LEU A 111 -20.14 -4.57 2.29
CA LEU A 111 -18.72 -4.78 2.06
C LEU A 111 -18.49 -5.09 0.57
N LEU A 112 -17.45 -4.50 0.02
CA LEU A 112 -16.92 -4.81 -1.30
C LEU A 112 -15.53 -5.44 -1.14
N ALA A 113 -15.29 -6.50 -1.88
CA ALA A 113 -13.99 -7.14 -1.97
C ALA A 113 -13.53 -7.17 -3.42
N HIS A 114 -12.23 -7.00 -3.66
CA HIS A 114 -11.65 -7.29 -4.95
C HIS A 114 -10.51 -8.29 -4.82
N TRP A 115 -10.26 -9.02 -5.87
CA TRP A 115 -9.11 -9.91 -6.02
C TRP A 115 -8.68 -9.98 -7.49
N LEU A 116 -7.51 -10.52 -7.71
CA LEU A 116 -6.94 -10.73 -9.03
C LEU A 116 -7.08 -12.18 -9.44
N GLY A 117 -7.65 -12.44 -10.61
CA GLY A 117 -7.79 -13.77 -11.20
C GLY A 117 -7.10 -13.84 -12.55
N LYS A 118 -6.40 -14.93 -12.81
CA LYS A 118 -5.75 -15.18 -14.11
C LYS A 118 -6.79 -15.32 -15.20
N THR A 119 -6.52 -14.73 -16.35
CA THR A 119 -7.37 -14.76 -17.55
C THR A 119 -6.70 -15.41 -18.76
N GLY A 120 -5.44 -15.84 -18.60
CA GLY A 120 -4.64 -16.49 -19.63
C GLY A 120 -3.39 -17.17 -19.07
N GLU A 121 -2.60 -17.75 -19.96
CA GLU A 121 -1.36 -18.46 -19.62
C GLU A 121 -0.16 -17.53 -19.39
N GLU A 122 -0.21 -16.30 -19.93
CA GLU A 122 0.83 -15.30 -19.78
C GLU A 122 0.92 -14.83 -18.32
N THR A 123 2.13 -14.48 -17.87
CA THR A 123 2.40 -14.12 -16.48
C THR A 123 1.53 -12.96 -15.98
N TYR A 124 1.27 -11.98 -16.84
CA TYR A 124 0.50 -10.78 -16.50
C TYR A 124 -0.88 -10.74 -17.16
N ALA A 125 -1.40 -11.90 -17.59
CA ALA A 125 -2.78 -12.01 -18.05
C ALA A 125 -3.70 -12.23 -16.84
N TYR A 126 -4.16 -11.15 -16.22
CA TYR A 126 -5.07 -11.21 -15.08
C TYR A 126 -6.04 -10.02 -15.05
N SER A 127 -7.18 -10.23 -14.44
CA SER A 127 -8.24 -9.25 -14.28
C SER A 127 -8.61 -9.04 -12.83
N ILE A 128 -9.24 -7.91 -12.54
CA ILE A 128 -9.79 -7.56 -11.24
C ILE A 128 -11.22 -8.09 -11.16
N PHE A 129 -11.53 -8.92 -10.18
CA PHE A 129 -12.87 -9.37 -9.86
C PHE A 129 -13.38 -8.71 -8.59
N VAL A 130 -14.69 -8.48 -8.53
CA VAL A 130 -15.35 -7.84 -7.40
C VAL A 130 -16.46 -8.73 -6.85
N ALA A 131 -16.57 -8.78 -5.52
CA ALA A 131 -17.72 -9.36 -4.82
C ALA A 131 -18.27 -8.35 -3.81
N ARG A 132 -19.56 -8.54 -3.47
CA ARG A 132 -20.30 -7.73 -2.52
C ARG A 132 -20.94 -8.60 -1.45
N SER A 133 -20.92 -8.14 -0.21
CA SER A 133 -21.66 -8.71 0.92
C SER A 133 -22.58 -7.64 1.51
N THR A 134 -23.81 -8.03 1.83
CA THR A 134 -24.82 -7.17 2.48
C THR A 134 -25.17 -7.64 3.89
N ASP A 135 -24.44 -8.63 4.41
CA ASP A 135 -24.68 -9.27 5.70
C ASP A 135 -23.42 -9.23 6.61
N GLY A 136 -22.57 -8.21 6.41
CA GLY A 136 -21.36 -8.01 7.22
C GLY A 136 -20.23 -8.99 6.93
N GLY A 137 -20.21 -9.59 5.72
CA GLY A 137 -19.17 -10.52 5.27
C GLY A 137 -19.49 -11.99 5.53
N ALA A 138 -20.71 -12.30 5.99
CA ALA A 138 -21.12 -13.69 6.20
C ALA A 138 -21.32 -14.44 4.88
N THR A 139 -21.88 -13.78 3.87
CA THR A 139 -22.00 -14.30 2.51
C THR A 139 -21.55 -13.27 1.46
N TRP A 140 -21.05 -13.76 0.33
CA TRP A 140 -20.52 -12.95 -0.76
C TRP A 140 -21.15 -13.29 -2.10
N THR A 141 -21.50 -12.25 -2.86
CA THR A 141 -22.00 -12.39 -4.23
C THR A 141 -20.98 -11.79 -5.18
N THR A 142 -20.45 -12.59 -6.10
CA THR A 142 -19.54 -12.09 -7.14
C THR A 142 -20.31 -11.20 -8.11
N LEU A 143 -19.85 -9.97 -8.31
CA LEU A 143 -20.40 -9.01 -9.29
C LEU A 143 -19.82 -9.21 -10.69
N GLY A 144 -18.63 -9.82 -10.79
CA GLY A 144 -17.89 -10.02 -12.02
C GLY A 144 -16.59 -9.22 -12.09
N PRO A 145 -15.99 -9.10 -13.30
CA PRO A 145 -14.80 -8.26 -13.50
C PRO A 145 -15.12 -6.78 -13.32
N LEU A 146 -14.15 -6.02 -12.78
CA LEU A 146 -14.27 -4.56 -12.56
C LEU A 146 -14.37 -3.76 -13.86
N HIS A 147 -13.90 -4.32 -14.96
CA HIS A 147 -13.83 -3.71 -16.30
C HIS A 147 -14.45 -4.61 -17.33
N ASP A 148 -14.73 -4.07 -18.50
CA ASP A 148 -15.35 -4.73 -19.64
C ASP A 148 -14.33 -5.32 -20.65
N ASP A 149 -13.03 -5.13 -20.40
CA ASP A 149 -11.99 -5.67 -21.25
C ASP A 149 -11.81 -7.18 -21.06
N THR A 150 -11.57 -7.88 -22.17
CA THR A 150 -11.35 -9.33 -22.21
C THR A 150 -9.98 -9.69 -22.79
N THR A 151 -9.11 -8.71 -23.02
CA THR A 151 -7.75 -8.98 -23.48
C THR A 151 -6.92 -9.63 -22.39
N PRO A 152 -5.97 -10.53 -22.71
CA PRO A 152 -5.15 -11.20 -21.73
C PRO A 152 -3.99 -10.27 -21.28
N THR A 153 -4.34 -9.13 -20.72
CA THR A 153 -3.39 -8.12 -20.22
C THR A 153 -3.52 -7.90 -18.72
N GLU A 154 -2.65 -7.06 -18.19
CA GLU A 154 -2.59 -6.73 -16.77
C GLU A 154 -3.68 -5.71 -16.40
N HIS A 155 -4.52 -6.06 -15.40
CA HIS A 155 -5.50 -5.17 -14.81
C HIS A 155 -5.42 -5.29 -13.29
N GLY A 156 -4.95 -4.24 -12.59
CA GLY A 156 -4.72 -4.36 -11.16
C GLY A 156 -4.41 -3.05 -10.45
N PHE A 157 -3.75 -3.15 -9.31
CA PHE A 157 -3.30 -2.03 -8.48
C PHE A 157 -4.45 -1.13 -8.01
N VAL A 158 -5.51 -1.79 -7.53
CA VAL A 158 -6.78 -1.14 -7.17
C VAL A 158 -6.65 -0.31 -5.92
N SER A 159 -7.19 0.91 -5.95
CA SER A 159 -7.51 1.71 -4.76
C SER A 159 -8.98 2.08 -4.76
N TRP A 160 -9.52 2.34 -3.56
CA TRP A 160 -10.93 2.57 -3.34
C TRP A 160 -11.17 3.84 -2.56
N ILE A 161 -12.30 4.49 -2.84
CA ILE A 161 -12.93 5.48 -1.96
C ILE A 161 -14.37 5.09 -1.71
N VAL A 162 -14.89 5.52 -0.56
CA VAL A 162 -16.30 5.35 -0.20
C VAL A 162 -17.10 6.47 -0.85
N GLU A 163 -18.21 6.13 -1.55
CA GLU A 163 -19.23 7.06 -2.05
C GLU A 163 -20.59 6.73 -1.41
N GLU A 164 -21.53 7.67 -1.37
CA GLU A 164 -22.82 7.56 -0.64
C GLU A 164 -23.58 6.26 -0.94
N ASP A 165 -23.67 5.87 -2.21
CA ASP A 165 -24.42 4.69 -2.66
C ASP A 165 -23.53 3.49 -3.03
N GLY A 166 -22.29 3.45 -2.52
CA GLY A 166 -21.34 2.40 -2.89
C GLY A 166 -19.89 2.80 -2.65
N ALA A 167 -19.05 2.56 -3.65
CA ALA A 167 -17.65 2.95 -3.66
C ALA A 167 -17.20 3.29 -5.09
N ARG A 168 -16.05 3.90 -5.20
CA ARG A 168 -15.37 4.11 -6.49
C ARG A 168 -14.03 3.42 -6.46
N ALA A 169 -13.76 2.64 -7.50
CA ALA A 169 -12.49 2.00 -7.75
C ALA A 169 -11.63 2.84 -8.71
N PHE A 170 -10.32 2.82 -8.49
CA PHE A 170 -9.29 3.30 -9.42
C PHE A 170 -8.32 2.16 -9.65
N TRP A 171 -7.91 1.93 -10.91
CA TRP A 171 -7.02 0.81 -11.25
C TRP A 171 -6.13 1.13 -12.44
N LEU A 172 -5.08 0.36 -12.60
CA LEU A 172 -4.25 0.34 -13.79
C LEU A 172 -4.82 -0.68 -14.79
N ASP A 173 -4.94 -0.28 -16.05
CA ASP A 173 -5.61 -1.04 -17.09
C ASP A 173 -4.73 -1.15 -18.34
N GLY A 174 -4.33 -2.36 -18.66
CA GLY A 174 -3.37 -2.68 -19.71
C GLY A 174 -3.96 -2.98 -21.09
N ARG A 175 -5.25 -2.77 -21.32
CA ARG A 175 -5.92 -3.10 -22.60
C ARG A 175 -5.23 -2.52 -23.84
N GLU A 176 -4.72 -1.30 -23.74
CA GLU A 176 -4.04 -0.62 -24.84
C GLU A 176 -2.66 -1.21 -25.13
N MET A 177 -2.08 -1.98 -24.19
CA MET A 177 -0.75 -2.57 -24.35
C MET A 177 -0.71 -3.69 -25.40
N VAL A 178 -1.85 -4.32 -25.70
CA VAL A 178 -1.97 -5.33 -26.78
C VAL A 178 -1.51 -4.78 -28.12
N ASP A 179 -1.86 -3.53 -28.42
CA ASP A 179 -1.54 -2.86 -29.67
C ASP A 179 -0.30 -1.96 -29.54
N GLY A 180 0.51 -2.15 -28.50
CA GLY A 180 1.73 -1.38 -28.26
C GLY A 180 1.50 0.00 -27.63
N GLY A 181 0.31 0.26 -27.13
CA GLY A 181 -0.04 1.42 -26.32
C GLY A 181 0.56 1.38 -24.90
N ALA A 182 0.11 2.25 -24.03
CA ALA A 182 0.56 2.34 -22.65
C ALA A 182 -0.49 1.80 -21.67
N MET A 183 -0.05 1.50 -20.44
CA MET A 183 -0.94 1.30 -19.29
C MET A 183 -1.72 2.60 -19.05
N THR A 184 -3.03 2.49 -18.77
CA THR A 184 -3.92 3.62 -18.50
C THR A 184 -4.39 3.60 -17.04
N LEU A 185 -4.73 4.76 -16.50
CA LEU A 185 -5.43 4.89 -15.23
C LEU A 185 -6.92 5.02 -15.49
N ARG A 186 -7.72 4.17 -14.85
CA ARG A 186 -9.18 4.18 -15.00
C ARG A 186 -9.91 4.22 -13.66
N THR A 187 -11.19 4.59 -13.72
CA THR A 187 -12.09 4.61 -12.56
C THR A 187 -13.49 4.13 -12.94
N ALA A 188 -14.19 3.52 -11.98
CA ALA A 188 -15.62 3.21 -12.08
C ALA A 188 -16.28 3.25 -10.70
N ARG A 189 -17.59 3.55 -10.67
CA ARG A 189 -18.42 3.37 -9.49
C ARG A 189 -18.82 1.91 -9.33
N VAL A 190 -18.85 1.45 -8.09
CA VAL A 190 -19.25 0.10 -7.72
C VAL A 190 -20.24 0.15 -6.57
N GLY A 191 -21.45 -0.33 -6.82
CA GLY A 191 -22.50 -0.48 -5.82
C GLY A 191 -23.13 -1.88 -5.95
N ALA A 192 -24.45 -1.96 -6.15
CA ALA A 192 -25.11 -3.22 -6.48
C ALA A 192 -24.68 -3.76 -7.87
N LYS A 193 -24.10 -2.91 -8.70
CA LYS A 193 -23.51 -3.24 -10.01
C LYS A 193 -22.26 -2.43 -10.22
N ILE A 194 -21.41 -2.88 -11.12
CA ILE A 194 -20.23 -2.15 -11.60
C ILE A 194 -20.68 -1.19 -12.69
N GLY A 195 -20.31 0.09 -12.55
CA GLY A 195 -20.58 1.14 -13.53
C GLY A 195 -19.62 1.13 -14.71
N ALA A 196 -19.85 2.01 -15.69
CA ALA A 196 -18.96 2.17 -16.83
C ALA A 196 -17.61 2.76 -16.36
N ALA A 197 -16.53 2.29 -16.98
CA ALA A 197 -15.18 2.78 -16.72
C ALA A 197 -14.92 4.09 -17.46
N GLU A 198 -14.21 5.01 -16.80
CA GLU A 198 -13.72 6.27 -17.34
C GLU A 198 -12.18 6.26 -17.36
N VAL A 199 -11.55 6.79 -18.40
CA VAL A 199 -10.10 6.99 -18.48
C VAL A 199 -9.74 8.28 -17.78
N LEU A 200 -8.76 8.24 -16.88
CA LEU A 200 -8.23 9.41 -16.17
C LEU A 200 -6.88 9.86 -16.71
N ASP A 201 -6.06 8.90 -17.14
CA ASP A 201 -4.76 9.13 -17.76
C ASP A 201 -4.46 8.02 -18.75
N GLU A 202 -3.95 8.40 -19.93
CA GLU A 202 -3.69 7.49 -21.04
C GLU A 202 -2.29 6.85 -20.99
N ARG A 203 -1.41 7.29 -20.06
CA ARG A 203 -0.04 6.77 -19.94
C ARG A 203 0.47 6.84 -18.51
N VAL A 204 0.56 5.71 -17.85
CA VAL A 204 1.00 5.61 -16.45
C VAL A 204 2.03 4.48 -16.26
N CYS A 205 2.67 4.45 -15.09
CA CYS A 205 3.55 3.33 -14.70
C CYS A 205 2.75 2.04 -14.54
N GLU A 206 3.23 0.96 -15.15
CA GLU A 206 2.48 -0.31 -15.27
C GLU A 206 2.34 -1.08 -13.95
N CYS A 207 3.24 -0.89 -13.01
CA CYS A 207 3.41 -1.79 -11.86
C CYS A 207 3.40 -1.10 -10.50
N CYS A 208 2.88 0.10 -10.43
CA CYS A 208 2.91 0.89 -9.20
C CYS A 208 1.50 1.09 -8.66
N GLY A 209 1.27 0.63 -7.43
CA GLY A 209 -0.03 0.79 -6.78
C GLY A 209 -0.52 2.24 -6.78
N THR A 210 -1.82 2.42 -6.93
CA THR A 210 -2.50 3.71 -6.80
C THR A 210 -2.86 3.99 -5.34
N GLY A 211 -3.15 5.24 -5.02
CA GLY A 211 -3.74 5.66 -3.74
C GLY A 211 -4.91 6.60 -3.99
N ALA A 212 -6.04 6.40 -3.34
CA ALA A 212 -7.21 7.23 -3.54
C ALA A 212 -7.72 7.80 -2.22
N ALA A 213 -8.31 8.98 -2.29
CA ALA A 213 -8.93 9.66 -1.15
C ALA A 213 -10.11 10.51 -1.62
N SER A 214 -10.96 10.91 -0.66
CA SER A 214 -12.03 11.87 -0.89
C SER A 214 -11.77 13.14 -0.08
N VAL A 215 -11.94 14.28 -0.72
CA VAL A 215 -11.99 15.62 -0.11
C VAL A 215 -13.39 16.22 -0.30
N ALA A 216 -13.66 17.38 0.27
CA ALA A 216 -15.00 17.98 0.16
C ALA A 216 -15.37 18.34 -1.29
N SER A 217 -14.40 18.69 -2.11
CA SER A 217 -14.60 18.96 -3.55
C SER A 217 -14.84 17.69 -4.39
N GLY A 218 -14.44 16.50 -3.91
CA GLY A 218 -14.68 15.23 -4.61
C GLY A 218 -13.57 14.20 -4.43
N PRO A 219 -13.62 13.12 -5.21
CA PRO A 219 -12.60 12.09 -5.24
C PRO A 219 -11.29 12.56 -5.89
N LEU A 220 -10.18 11.94 -5.45
CA LEU A 220 -8.89 12.08 -6.09
C LEU A 220 -8.11 10.75 -6.06
N VAL A 221 -7.18 10.62 -6.98
CA VAL A 221 -6.26 9.49 -7.06
C VAL A 221 -4.83 10.00 -7.28
N VAL A 222 -3.90 9.44 -6.52
CA VAL A 222 -2.46 9.62 -6.74
C VAL A 222 -1.88 8.34 -7.31
N TYR A 223 -0.97 8.48 -8.23
CA TYR A 223 -0.38 7.36 -8.95
C TYR A 223 1.01 7.73 -9.46
N ARG A 224 1.74 6.75 -9.93
CA ARG A 224 3.01 7.01 -10.62
C ARG A 224 2.72 7.20 -12.10
N ASP A 225 3.00 8.39 -12.57
CA ASP A 225 2.90 8.80 -13.96
C ASP A 225 4.05 8.18 -14.79
N ARG A 226 3.97 8.29 -16.11
CA ARG A 226 5.00 7.86 -17.04
C ARG A 226 5.04 8.75 -18.26
N SER A 227 6.03 9.66 -18.35
CA SER A 227 6.24 10.46 -19.54
C SER A 227 6.80 9.64 -20.70
N GLU A 228 6.81 10.19 -21.91
CA GLU A 228 7.47 9.60 -23.08
C GLU A 228 8.99 9.41 -22.87
N ASP A 229 9.59 10.25 -22.02
CA ASP A 229 11.01 10.17 -21.65
C ASP A 229 11.31 9.21 -20.51
N GLU A 230 10.34 8.40 -20.08
CA GLU A 230 10.42 7.46 -18.94
C GLU A 230 10.66 8.16 -17.59
N ILE A 231 10.20 9.40 -17.43
CA ILE A 231 10.11 10.06 -16.13
C ILE A 231 8.87 9.53 -15.44
N ARG A 232 9.06 8.96 -14.24
CA ARG A 232 8.01 8.32 -13.47
C ARG A 232 7.83 9.00 -12.12
N ASP A 233 7.43 10.25 -12.15
CA ASP A 233 7.11 11.04 -10.95
C ASP A 233 5.68 10.74 -10.45
N VAL A 234 5.35 11.25 -9.28
CA VAL A 234 4.02 11.07 -8.69
C VAL A 234 3.09 12.18 -9.14
N SER A 235 1.95 11.81 -9.69
CA SER A 235 0.89 12.70 -10.16
C SER A 235 -0.42 12.47 -9.40
N VAL A 236 -1.30 13.46 -9.48
CA VAL A 236 -2.67 13.44 -8.94
C VAL A 236 -3.67 13.82 -10.04
N VAL A 237 -4.81 13.12 -10.06
CA VAL A 237 -6.03 13.51 -10.77
C VAL A 237 -7.11 13.73 -9.74
N ARG A 238 -7.84 14.84 -9.81
CA ARG A 238 -8.90 15.23 -8.89
C ARG A 238 -10.22 15.37 -9.65
N PHE A 239 -11.31 15.20 -8.95
CA PHE A 239 -12.62 15.58 -9.45
C PHE A 239 -12.96 16.99 -8.94
N ASP A 240 -13.24 17.92 -9.89
CA ASP A 240 -13.62 19.29 -9.63
C ASP A 240 -14.59 19.72 -10.74
N GLU A 241 -15.90 19.51 -10.54
CA GLU A 241 -16.94 19.58 -11.58
C GLU A 241 -16.70 18.64 -12.79
N GLY A 242 -15.62 17.89 -12.80
CA GLY A 242 -15.12 16.93 -13.78
C GLY A 242 -13.71 16.50 -13.42
N TRP A 243 -13.19 15.46 -14.08
CA TRP A 243 -11.82 15.02 -13.85
C TRP A 243 -10.82 16.06 -14.40
N THR A 244 -9.89 16.48 -13.53
CA THR A 244 -8.79 17.38 -13.93
C THR A 244 -7.80 16.63 -14.80
N ARG A 245 -6.95 17.39 -15.51
CA ARG A 245 -5.73 16.79 -16.08
C ARG A 245 -4.78 16.37 -14.96
N PRO A 246 -3.89 15.38 -15.23
CA PRO A 246 -2.80 15.03 -14.34
C PRO A 246 -1.98 16.25 -13.91
N ALA A 247 -1.66 16.33 -12.61
CA ALA A 247 -0.80 17.36 -12.05
C ALA A 247 0.25 16.70 -11.15
N ALA A 248 1.50 17.18 -11.18
CA ALA A 248 2.55 16.62 -10.36
C ALA A 248 2.32 16.91 -8.87
N VAL A 249 2.42 15.88 -8.02
CA VAL A 249 2.55 16.04 -6.55
C VAL A 249 3.93 16.61 -6.21
N ALA A 250 4.96 16.09 -6.89
CA ALA A 250 6.32 16.57 -6.80
C ALA A 250 7.07 16.25 -8.09
N VAL A 251 8.02 17.10 -8.45
CA VAL A 251 8.92 16.88 -9.59
C VAL A 251 10.23 16.33 -9.06
N ASP A 252 10.37 15.01 -9.03
CA ASP A 252 11.60 14.32 -8.65
C ASP A 252 12.56 14.15 -9.84
N GLY A 253 12.01 14.11 -11.06
CA GLY A 253 12.73 13.83 -12.31
C GLY A 253 13.24 12.38 -12.36
N TRP A 254 12.51 11.43 -11.76
CA TRP A 254 12.95 10.04 -11.70
C TRP A 254 12.80 9.34 -13.03
N LYS A 255 13.87 9.36 -13.79
CA LYS A 255 13.97 8.63 -15.06
C LYS A 255 14.35 7.18 -14.82
N ILE A 256 13.43 6.27 -15.14
CA ILE A 256 13.64 4.83 -14.98
C ILE A 256 12.93 4.05 -16.11
N PRO A 257 13.68 3.38 -17.00
CA PRO A 257 13.11 2.51 -18.03
C PRO A 257 12.79 1.13 -17.45
N GLY A 258 11.89 1.07 -16.45
CA GLY A 258 11.57 -0.16 -15.73
C GLY A 258 10.49 0.03 -14.69
N CYS A 259 10.17 -1.06 -14.00
CA CYS A 259 9.09 -1.14 -13.00
C CYS A 259 9.64 -0.99 -11.58
N PRO A 260 9.48 0.16 -10.93
CA PRO A 260 9.96 0.36 -9.56
C PRO A 260 9.10 -0.36 -8.51
N VAL A 261 7.87 -0.73 -8.83
CA VAL A 261 6.89 -1.38 -7.92
C VAL A 261 6.78 -0.64 -6.58
N ASN A 262 6.65 0.68 -6.65
CA ASN A 262 6.57 1.59 -5.52
C ASN A 262 5.62 2.74 -5.87
N GLY A 263 4.33 2.50 -5.73
CA GLY A 263 3.31 3.53 -5.92
C GLY A 263 3.18 4.46 -4.71
N PRO A 264 2.60 5.65 -4.92
CA PRO A 264 2.28 6.57 -3.84
C PRO A 264 1.08 6.09 -3.02
N ARG A 265 0.93 6.68 -1.84
CA ARG A 265 -0.27 6.56 -0.99
C ARG A 265 -0.73 7.92 -0.56
N VAL A 266 -2.03 8.07 -0.33
CA VAL A 266 -2.65 9.33 0.08
C VAL A 266 -3.65 9.11 1.21
N ALA A 267 -3.68 10.04 2.12
CA ALA A 267 -4.73 10.16 3.14
C ALA A 267 -5.31 11.56 3.10
N ALA A 268 -6.63 11.67 3.37
CA ALA A 268 -7.35 12.93 3.38
C ALA A 268 -8.10 13.15 4.70
N ARG A 269 -8.23 14.43 5.10
CA ARG A 269 -9.10 14.88 6.18
C ARG A 269 -9.60 16.30 5.87
N GLY A 270 -10.86 16.41 5.49
CA GLY A 270 -11.39 17.65 4.89
C GLY A 270 -10.64 17.96 3.60
N GLU A 271 -10.11 19.17 3.47
CA GLU A 271 -9.28 19.58 2.32
C GLU A 271 -7.77 19.29 2.51
N ARG A 272 -7.38 18.75 3.66
CA ARG A 272 -5.98 18.40 3.92
C ARG A 272 -5.66 17.03 3.36
N LEU A 273 -4.51 16.92 2.71
CA LEU A 273 -3.95 15.67 2.20
C LEU A 273 -2.54 15.48 2.71
N ALA A 274 -2.15 14.23 2.85
CA ALA A 274 -0.76 13.81 2.91
C ALA A 274 -0.53 12.74 1.84
N VAL A 275 0.46 12.93 1.01
CA VAL A 275 0.92 11.95 0.02
C VAL A 275 2.29 11.45 0.42
N ALA A 276 2.48 10.13 0.48
CA ALA A 276 3.77 9.51 0.76
C ALA A 276 4.20 8.65 -0.43
N TRP A 277 5.49 8.72 -0.78
CA TRP A 277 6.03 7.96 -1.91
C TRP A 277 7.52 7.63 -1.76
N PHE A 278 7.95 6.73 -2.59
CA PHE A 278 9.35 6.39 -2.80
C PHE A 278 9.86 7.01 -4.10
N THR A 279 11.11 7.43 -4.13
CA THR A 279 11.84 7.83 -5.34
C THR A 279 13.28 7.36 -5.26
N ALA A 280 13.90 7.08 -6.40
CA ALA A 280 15.33 6.86 -6.51
C ALA A 280 15.95 7.78 -7.59
N ALA A 281 15.38 8.97 -7.74
CA ALA A 281 15.91 10.00 -8.64
C ALA A 281 17.37 10.31 -8.29
N GLY A 282 18.23 10.39 -9.30
CA GLY A 282 19.66 10.59 -9.13
C GLY A 282 20.39 9.41 -8.48
N GLU A 283 19.82 8.19 -8.58
CA GLU A 283 20.33 6.95 -7.94
C GLU A 283 20.34 7.00 -6.40
N GLU A 284 19.55 7.89 -5.82
CA GLU A 284 19.46 8.08 -4.37
C GLU A 284 18.05 7.65 -3.86
N PRO A 285 17.89 6.41 -3.36
CA PRO A 285 16.64 5.95 -2.80
C PRO A 285 16.20 6.81 -1.61
N ARG A 286 14.95 7.27 -1.63
CA ARG A 286 14.34 8.10 -0.57
C ARG A 286 12.87 7.76 -0.39
N VAL A 287 12.42 7.87 0.84
CA VAL A 287 11.00 8.01 1.17
C VAL A 287 10.72 9.47 1.40
N LYS A 288 9.70 9.97 0.73
CA LYS A 288 9.25 11.36 0.82
C LYS A 288 7.76 11.43 1.14
N MET A 289 7.33 12.57 1.63
CA MET A 289 5.92 12.94 1.70
C MET A 289 5.72 14.43 1.43
N ALA A 290 4.51 14.81 1.04
CA ALA A 290 4.10 16.20 0.92
C ALA A 290 2.68 16.38 1.46
N PHE A 291 2.41 17.56 2.03
CA PHE A 291 1.06 17.98 2.40
C PHE A 291 0.42 18.82 1.29
N SER A 292 -0.91 18.80 1.25
CA SER A 292 -1.74 19.76 0.57
C SER A 292 -2.80 20.26 1.54
N ILE A 293 -3.20 21.51 1.42
CA ILE A 293 -4.25 22.15 2.24
C ILE A 293 -5.45 22.59 1.43
N ASP A 294 -5.44 22.37 0.13
CA ASP A 294 -6.40 22.85 -0.88
C ASP A 294 -6.98 21.72 -1.73
N GLY A 295 -7.18 20.54 -1.12
CA GLY A 295 -7.77 19.38 -1.79
C GLY A 295 -6.90 18.79 -2.91
N GLY A 296 -5.57 18.98 -2.84
CA GLY A 296 -4.64 18.48 -3.83
C GLY A 296 -4.49 19.37 -5.07
N ALA A 297 -4.97 20.62 -5.02
CA ALA A 297 -4.72 21.59 -6.09
C ALA A 297 -3.26 22.04 -6.14
N GLY A 298 -2.60 22.07 -4.97
CA GLY A 298 -1.18 22.32 -4.81
C GLY A 298 -0.60 21.50 -3.66
N PHE A 299 0.71 21.31 -3.67
CA PHE A 299 1.43 20.59 -2.62
C PHE A 299 2.58 21.42 -2.08
N GLU A 300 2.77 21.34 -0.76
CA GLU A 300 3.92 21.94 -0.10
C GLU A 300 5.22 21.22 -0.51
N PRO A 301 6.38 21.86 -0.33
CA PRO A 301 7.66 21.22 -0.63
C PRO A 301 7.83 19.87 0.08
N PRO A 302 8.32 18.85 -0.62
CA PRO A 302 8.42 17.50 -0.06
C PRO A 302 9.36 17.42 1.15
N ILE A 303 8.92 16.69 2.17
CA ILE A 303 9.69 16.31 3.35
C ILE A 303 10.33 14.95 3.08
N VAL A 304 11.64 14.83 3.29
CA VAL A 304 12.36 13.56 3.18
C VAL A 304 12.33 12.87 4.54
N LEU A 305 11.74 11.68 4.59
CA LEU A 305 11.60 10.85 5.79
C LEU A 305 12.77 9.86 5.97
N ASP A 306 13.25 9.30 4.86
CA ASP A 306 14.35 8.32 4.89
C ASP A 306 15.28 8.51 3.68
N ARG A 307 16.60 8.47 3.94
CA ARG A 307 17.68 8.55 2.94
C ARG A 307 18.64 7.36 3.00
N ASN A 308 18.37 6.41 3.91
CA ASN A 308 19.28 5.30 4.19
C ASN A 308 18.91 4.06 3.33
N ALA A 309 18.87 4.25 2.01
CA ALA A 309 18.53 3.22 1.03
C ALA A 309 17.23 2.46 1.36
N PRO A 310 16.10 3.16 1.65
CA PRO A 310 14.85 2.49 2.00
C PRO A 310 14.34 1.64 0.83
N PHE A 311 13.57 0.58 1.15
CA PHE A 311 12.82 -0.17 0.14
C PHE A 311 11.55 0.58 -0.33
N GLY A 312 11.13 1.62 0.41
CA GLY A 312 9.89 2.34 0.14
C GLY A 312 8.66 1.59 0.63
N ARG A 313 7.70 1.31 -0.26
CA ARG A 313 6.45 0.59 0.05
C ARG A 313 5.66 1.29 1.15
N THR A 314 5.39 2.55 0.92
CA THR A 314 4.78 3.45 1.90
C THR A 314 3.29 3.21 2.08
N ASP A 315 2.77 3.56 3.27
CA ASP A 315 1.36 3.86 3.50
C ASP A 315 1.23 5.06 4.44
N VAL A 316 0.06 5.74 4.44
CA VAL A 316 -0.14 6.98 5.18
C VAL A 316 -1.58 7.10 5.69
N VAL A 317 -1.74 7.63 6.90
CA VAL A 317 -3.02 8.09 7.45
C VAL A 317 -2.86 9.44 8.13
N LEU A 318 -3.94 10.22 8.28
CA LEU A 318 -3.95 11.49 9.02
C LEU A 318 -4.57 11.29 10.40
N ASP A 319 -3.98 11.92 11.43
CA ASP A 319 -4.59 12.00 12.76
C ASP A 319 -5.57 13.17 12.90
N GLU A 320 -6.10 13.38 14.11
CA GLU A 320 -7.13 14.41 14.35
C GLU A 320 -6.58 15.82 14.18
N ASP A 321 -5.32 16.03 14.44
CA ASP A 321 -4.63 17.31 14.27
C ASP A 321 -4.26 17.56 12.80
N GLY A 322 -4.42 16.54 11.93
CA GLY A 322 -4.02 16.56 10.53
C GLY A 322 -2.54 16.21 10.32
N ALA A 323 -1.83 15.78 11.36
CA ALA A 323 -0.49 15.24 11.17
C ALA A 323 -0.54 13.89 10.44
N ALA A 324 0.46 13.61 9.63
CA ALA A 324 0.57 12.35 8.91
C ALA A 324 1.31 11.30 9.74
N TRP A 325 0.79 10.08 9.76
CA TRP A 325 1.51 8.90 10.16
C TRP A 325 1.88 8.13 8.92
N VAL A 326 3.17 7.94 8.69
CA VAL A 326 3.72 7.29 7.51
C VAL A 326 4.44 6.02 7.95
N VAL A 327 4.13 4.90 7.30
CA VAL A 327 4.84 3.63 7.42
C VAL A 327 5.62 3.35 6.15
N TRP A 328 6.79 2.73 6.27
CA TRP A 328 7.57 2.25 5.13
C TRP A 328 8.49 1.09 5.51
N LEU A 329 9.04 0.43 4.52
CA LEU A 329 10.12 -0.53 4.69
C LEU A 329 11.47 0.16 4.51
N ALA A 330 12.26 0.18 5.59
CA ALA A 330 13.64 0.68 5.61
C ALA A 330 14.62 -0.50 5.50
N GLN A 331 15.84 -0.23 5.05
CA GLN A 331 16.89 -1.23 5.08
C GLN A 331 17.40 -1.44 6.53
N SER A 332 17.61 -2.69 6.92
CA SER A 332 18.16 -3.11 8.21
C SER A 332 19.12 -4.29 7.99
N GLY A 333 20.36 -4.00 7.59
CA GLY A 333 21.29 -5.02 7.13
C GLY A 333 20.74 -5.78 5.92
N GLU A 334 20.64 -7.10 6.03
CA GLU A 334 20.03 -7.97 5.01
C GLU A 334 18.50 -8.09 5.13
N ARG A 335 17.92 -7.52 6.19
CA ARG A 335 16.49 -7.52 6.50
C ARG A 335 15.85 -6.18 6.15
N ALA A 336 14.53 -6.12 6.26
CA ALA A 336 13.76 -4.89 6.21
C ALA A 336 13.17 -4.57 7.59
N ALA A 337 13.24 -3.31 8.00
CA ALA A 337 12.59 -2.78 9.18
C ALA A 337 11.29 -2.07 8.77
N VAL A 338 10.20 -2.39 9.45
CA VAL A 338 8.95 -1.65 9.35
C VAL A 338 9.08 -0.41 10.22
N ARG A 339 9.19 0.76 9.60
CA ARG A 339 9.33 2.07 10.27
C ARG A 339 8.02 2.83 10.21
N LEU A 340 7.69 3.51 11.31
CA LEU A 340 6.52 4.36 11.45
C LEU A 340 6.96 5.73 11.98
N GLN A 341 6.47 6.82 11.38
CA GLN A 341 6.83 8.17 11.79
C GLN A 341 5.62 9.08 11.77
N ARG A 342 5.49 9.91 12.82
CA ARG A 342 4.52 11.01 12.85
C ARG A 342 5.17 12.28 12.30
N VAL A 343 4.50 12.89 11.33
CA VAL A 343 4.95 14.13 10.69
C VAL A 343 3.89 15.20 10.92
N PRO A 344 4.13 16.18 11.78
CA PRO A 344 3.19 17.28 11.99
C PRO A 344 3.16 18.20 10.77
N ILE A 345 2.07 18.96 10.60
CA ILE A 345 1.95 19.96 9.53
C ILE A 345 3.00 21.07 9.73
N GLU A 346 3.23 21.44 10.96
CA GLU A 346 4.21 22.44 11.35
C GLU A 346 5.22 21.83 12.32
N GLY A 347 6.50 22.17 12.16
CA GLY A 347 7.56 21.67 13.00
C GLY A 347 8.31 20.48 12.39
N ALA A 348 9.19 19.89 13.18
CA ALA A 348 10.01 18.76 12.73
C ALA A 348 9.25 17.43 12.85
N PRO A 349 9.45 16.48 11.91
CA PRO A 349 9.00 15.11 12.08
C PRO A 349 9.52 14.49 13.38
N ALA A 350 8.72 13.64 14.02
CA ALA A 350 9.17 12.84 15.15
C ALA A 350 10.24 11.82 14.71
N GLU A 351 10.97 11.24 15.68
CA GLU A 351 11.90 10.14 15.36
C GLU A 351 11.11 8.90 14.86
N PRO A 352 11.63 8.18 13.86
CA PRO A 352 10.98 6.98 13.37
C PRO A 352 10.96 5.86 14.42
N LEU A 353 9.78 5.27 14.65
CA LEU A 353 9.58 4.10 15.49
C LEU A 353 9.85 2.82 14.72
N LEU A 354 10.57 1.87 15.31
CA LEU A 354 10.64 0.50 14.82
C LEU A 354 9.38 -0.27 15.25
N VAL A 355 8.57 -0.68 14.27
CA VAL A 355 7.35 -1.47 14.50
C VAL A 355 7.67 -2.97 14.53
N GLY A 356 8.52 -3.42 13.62
CA GLY A 356 8.91 -4.81 13.47
C GLY A 356 9.95 -4.99 12.37
N GLU A 357 10.35 -6.22 12.15
CA GLU A 357 11.29 -6.60 11.10
C GLU A 357 10.72 -7.71 10.22
N THR A 358 11.18 -7.78 9.00
CA THR A 358 10.83 -8.83 8.04
C THR A 358 12.01 -9.15 7.12
N ALA A 359 11.87 -10.14 6.26
CA ALA A 359 12.88 -10.41 5.24
C ALA A 359 13.06 -9.22 4.30
N GLY A 360 14.27 -8.98 3.84
CA GLY A 360 14.52 -8.11 2.69
C GLY A 360 13.94 -8.74 1.40
N GLY A 361 13.53 -7.91 0.45
CA GLY A 361 13.09 -8.40 -0.86
C GLY A 361 11.58 -8.30 -1.09
N ARG A 362 11.09 -9.03 -2.11
CA ARG A 362 9.71 -8.87 -2.61
C ARG A 362 8.66 -9.48 -1.67
N THR A 363 8.95 -10.61 -1.07
CA THR A 363 8.00 -11.38 -0.26
C THR A 363 7.49 -10.67 0.98
N SER A 364 8.22 -9.65 1.49
CA SER A 364 7.77 -8.82 2.61
C SER A 364 6.55 -7.94 2.31
N GLY A 365 6.13 -7.86 1.05
CA GLY A 365 4.93 -7.13 0.65
C GLY A 365 4.96 -5.64 1.01
N PHE A 366 3.83 -5.08 1.31
CA PHE A 366 3.63 -3.67 1.68
C PHE A 366 3.03 -3.57 3.08
N PRO A 367 3.58 -2.78 4.00
CA PRO A 367 2.90 -2.48 5.25
C PRO A 367 1.63 -1.65 5.00
N ARG A 368 0.65 -1.76 5.89
CA ARG A 368 -0.63 -1.07 5.82
C ARG A 368 -0.96 -0.35 7.09
N LEU A 369 -1.64 0.78 6.96
CA LEU A 369 -2.13 1.58 8.07
C LEU A 369 -3.65 1.67 8.06
N ALA A 370 -4.24 1.64 9.26
CA ALA A 370 -5.61 2.06 9.49
C ALA A 370 -5.69 2.81 10.81
N ARG A 371 -6.67 3.71 10.95
CA ARG A 371 -6.84 4.50 12.16
C ARG A 371 -8.31 4.54 12.59
N ILE A 372 -8.54 4.32 13.88
CA ILE A 372 -9.87 4.42 14.52
C ILE A 372 -9.74 5.30 15.76
N GLY A 373 -10.29 6.50 15.72
CA GLY A 373 -10.10 7.46 16.81
C GLY A 373 -8.60 7.72 17.06
N ALA A 374 -8.15 7.56 18.30
CA ALA A 374 -6.74 7.67 18.69
C ALA A 374 -5.94 6.37 18.50
N ARG A 375 -6.52 5.31 17.94
CA ARG A 375 -5.86 4.02 17.76
C ARG A 375 -5.32 3.92 16.34
N LEU A 376 -4.03 3.67 16.19
CA LEU A 376 -3.36 3.43 14.91
C LEU A 376 -3.01 1.94 14.81
N PHE A 377 -3.34 1.32 13.68
CA PHE A 377 -3.06 -0.08 13.40
C PHE A 377 -2.09 -0.18 12.23
N ILE A 378 -1.09 -1.03 12.39
CA ILE A 378 -0.04 -1.29 11.41
C ILE A 378 -0.05 -2.77 11.08
N ALA A 379 -0.32 -3.15 9.82
CA ALA A 379 -0.18 -4.52 9.35
C ALA A 379 1.06 -4.68 8.48
N TRP A 380 1.72 -5.85 8.57
CA TRP A 380 2.82 -6.23 7.69
C TRP A 380 2.94 -7.75 7.58
N VAL A 381 3.73 -8.20 6.63
CA VAL A 381 4.12 -9.61 6.52
C VAL A 381 5.45 -9.78 7.23
N GLU A 382 5.48 -10.60 8.29
CA GLU A 382 6.70 -11.02 8.96
C GLU A 382 7.20 -12.32 8.34
N ILE A 383 8.48 -12.34 7.98
CA ILE A 383 9.18 -13.56 7.54
C ILE A 383 10.48 -13.62 8.34
N ASP A 384 10.65 -14.71 9.08
CA ASP A 384 11.86 -14.94 9.86
C ASP A 384 12.66 -16.11 9.25
N GLY A 385 13.87 -15.80 8.79
CA GLY A 385 14.71 -16.75 8.08
C GLY A 385 14.00 -17.40 6.89
N ASN A 386 13.98 -18.73 6.88
CA ASN A 386 13.26 -19.55 5.89
C ASN A 386 11.88 -20.02 6.38
N GLY A 387 11.38 -19.44 7.47
CA GLY A 387 10.06 -19.77 8.02
C GLY A 387 8.92 -19.32 7.12
N PRO A 388 7.70 -19.80 7.43
CA PRO A 388 6.50 -19.34 6.72
C PRO A 388 6.24 -17.86 7.04
N SER A 389 5.63 -17.15 6.09
CA SER A 389 5.11 -15.80 6.30
C SER A 389 4.04 -15.78 7.39
N ARG A 390 3.91 -14.64 8.06
CA ARG A 390 2.85 -14.37 9.05
C ARG A 390 2.33 -12.97 8.85
N VAL A 391 1.03 -12.83 8.84
CA VAL A 391 0.39 -11.52 8.89
C VAL A 391 0.42 -11.04 10.34
N ARG A 392 1.07 -9.90 10.56
CA ARG A 392 1.17 -9.25 11.87
C ARG A 392 0.34 -7.97 11.86
N VAL A 393 -0.27 -7.67 12.98
CA VAL A 393 -0.91 -6.37 13.22
C VAL A 393 -0.48 -5.86 14.60
N SER A 394 0.04 -4.66 14.63
CA SER A 394 0.30 -3.93 15.87
C SER A 394 -0.63 -2.74 16.00
N GLU A 395 -1.01 -2.45 17.23
CA GLU A 395 -1.77 -1.28 17.63
C GLU A 395 -0.85 -0.32 18.40
N LEU A 396 -0.93 0.95 18.04
CA LEU A 396 -0.34 2.06 18.76
C LEU A 396 -1.46 2.98 19.25
N ALA A 397 -1.51 3.24 20.55
CA ALA A 397 -2.33 4.31 21.08
C ALA A 397 -1.62 5.64 20.77
N ALA A 398 -2.14 6.39 19.78
CA ALA A 398 -1.66 7.74 19.51
C ALA A 398 -2.24 8.67 20.57
N SER A 399 -1.37 9.27 21.37
CA SER A 399 -1.73 10.30 22.36
C SER A 399 -2.03 11.64 21.69
#